data_f1d07037fabe3a284555486dff573739
#
_entry.id   f1d07037fabe3a284555486dff573739
#
_cell.length_a   1.000
_cell.length_b   1.000
_cell.length_c   1.000
_cell.angle_alpha   90.00
_cell.angle_beta   90.00
_cell.angle_gamma   90.00
#
_symmetry.space_group_name_H-M   'P 1'
#
loop_
_entity.id
_entity.type
_entity.pdbx_description
1 polymer ?
#
loop_
_entity_poly.entity_id
_entity_poly.type
_entity_poly.pdbx_seq_one_letter_code
_entity_poly.pdbx_strand_id
1 'polypeptide(L)'
;MEYSDSNETAVCNLASIALPSFVDKETMTFDYEKLHKVTKIVTNNLNKVIDINYYPTEKTKRSNKRHRPIGIGVQGLADTFVLMNIAFHSEEAKAVNVLIFETIYHAALEKSNEISIARLHCRNSDFILEELELKDNLAGAYSSFVGSPASKGILQFDMWNIAPSSGRYDWDSLKESIIRFGLRNSLLVAPMPTASTSQILGFNECFEPFTSNLYTRRTLAGEFVVVNKYLMGELISLGLWNEQIKNNIIANKGSIQHLDMLPQELRNKYKIVWEIPMKHVIDMSADRGAYICQSQSLNLWMEDPTYNALTSMHFYSWKAGLKTGIYYLRRKAKHQAQQFTIEPELNKTTTAHEEDICELCSA
;
A
#
# COMPACT_ATOMS: atom_id res chain seq x y z
N MET A 1 10.66 -7.61 7.41
CA MET A 1 10.61 -8.27 8.73
C MET A 1 12.02 -8.49 9.18
N GLU A 2 12.41 -7.78 10.20
CA GLU A 2 13.80 -7.41 10.38
C GLU A 2 14.48 -8.12 11.54
N TYR A 3 13.71 -8.68 12.49
CA TYR A 3 14.29 -9.21 13.72
C TYR A 3 14.45 -10.73 13.70
N SER A 4 15.34 -11.20 12.81
CA SER A 4 15.74 -12.60 12.73
C SER A 4 17.25 -12.73 12.82
N ASP A 5 17.70 -13.62 13.71
CA ASP A 5 19.10 -14.02 13.89
C ASP A 5 19.18 -15.50 14.31
N SER A 6 20.31 -15.93 14.89
CA SER A 6 20.45 -17.30 15.41
C SER A 6 19.46 -17.62 16.54
N ASN A 7 18.98 -16.64 17.30
CA ASN A 7 18.16 -16.79 18.50
C ASN A 7 16.72 -16.27 18.32
N GLU A 8 16.46 -15.51 17.28
CA GLU A 8 15.19 -14.84 17.03
C GLU A 8 14.68 -15.13 15.62
N THR A 9 13.36 -15.27 15.49
CA THR A 9 12.68 -15.39 14.19
C THR A 9 11.54 -14.38 14.12
N ALA A 10 11.60 -13.48 13.17
CA ALA A 10 10.61 -12.42 13.00
C ALA A 10 9.22 -12.98 12.69
N VAL A 11 8.19 -12.34 13.21
CA VAL A 11 6.77 -12.61 12.95
C VAL A 11 6.04 -11.35 12.58
N CYS A 12 4.99 -11.48 11.76
CA CYS A 12 4.14 -10.38 11.32
C CYS A 12 2.88 -10.27 12.19
N ASN A 13 2.57 -9.04 12.62
CA ASN A 13 1.28 -8.68 13.18
C ASN A 13 0.72 -7.57 12.30
N LEU A 14 -0.19 -7.90 11.40
CA LEU A 14 -0.57 -7.05 10.27
C LEU A 14 -2.03 -6.60 10.36
N ALA A 15 -2.29 -5.38 9.93
CA ALA A 15 -3.63 -4.87 9.64
C ALA A 15 -3.59 -3.92 8.45
N SER A 16 -4.67 -3.86 7.67
CA SER A 16 -4.81 -2.92 6.55
C SER A 16 -6.05 -2.04 6.71
N ILE A 17 -5.88 -0.75 6.47
CA ILE A 17 -6.93 0.25 6.61
C ILE A 17 -7.57 0.51 5.24
N ALA A 18 -8.89 0.43 5.15
CA ALA A 18 -9.65 0.68 3.92
C ALA A 18 -9.81 2.19 3.69
N LEU A 19 -8.93 2.77 2.90
CA LEU A 19 -8.88 4.22 2.65
C LEU A 19 -10.16 4.81 2.08
N PRO A 20 -10.94 4.13 1.21
CA PRO A 20 -12.19 4.68 0.67
C PRO A 20 -13.23 5.04 1.74
N SER A 21 -13.12 4.46 2.94
CA SER A 21 -14.03 4.74 4.08
C SER A 21 -13.84 6.11 4.72
N PHE A 22 -12.81 6.83 4.31
CA PHE A 22 -12.46 8.17 4.80
C PHE A 22 -12.74 9.28 3.77
N VAL A 23 -13.30 8.95 2.62
CA VAL A 23 -13.69 9.95 1.62
C VAL A 23 -15.13 10.35 1.87
N ASP A 24 -15.35 11.64 2.07
CA ASP A 24 -16.67 12.25 1.99
C ASP A 24 -17.10 12.34 0.52
N LYS A 25 -18.17 11.64 0.18
CA LYS A 25 -18.62 11.52 -1.22
C LYS A 25 -19.32 12.78 -1.74
N GLU A 26 -19.83 13.64 -0.87
CA GLU A 26 -20.52 14.88 -1.24
C GLU A 26 -19.48 15.97 -1.55
N THR A 27 -18.49 16.10 -0.69
CA THR A 27 -17.42 17.10 -0.83
C THR A 27 -16.20 16.59 -1.61
N MET A 28 -16.11 15.28 -1.87
CA MET A 28 -14.98 14.60 -2.49
C MET A 28 -13.65 14.86 -1.74
N THR A 29 -13.71 15.06 -0.43
CA THR A 29 -12.55 15.34 0.42
C THR A 29 -12.20 14.16 1.32
N PHE A 30 -10.94 14.06 1.71
CA PHE A 30 -10.43 12.98 2.57
C PHE A 30 -10.40 13.41 4.05
N ASP A 31 -10.99 12.61 4.94
CA ASP A 31 -11.03 12.84 6.39
C ASP A 31 -9.79 12.28 7.08
N TYR A 32 -8.76 13.10 7.18
CA TYR A 32 -7.49 12.76 7.85
C TYR A 32 -7.64 12.60 9.36
N GLU A 33 -8.59 13.32 10.01
CA GLU A 33 -8.80 13.17 11.44
C GLU A 33 -9.39 11.80 11.80
N LYS A 34 -10.38 11.37 11.01
CA LYS A 34 -10.96 10.03 11.17
C LYS A 34 -9.93 8.95 10.91
N LEU A 35 -9.08 9.10 9.87
CA LEU A 35 -7.98 8.19 9.60
C LEU A 35 -7.02 8.11 10.78
N HIS A 36 -6.63 9.25 11.36
CA HIS A 36 -5.76 9.33 12.52
C HIS A 36 -6.34 8.56 13.72
N LYS A 37 -7.60 8.81 14.05
CA LYS A 37 -8.32 8.13 15.15
C LYS A 37 -8.38 6.60 14.92
N VAL A 38 -8.74 6.16 13.73
CA VAL A 38 -8.82 4.73 13.38
C VAL A 38 -7.44 4.08 13.43
N THR A 39 -6.41 4.75 12.97
CA THR A 39 -5.03 4.23 13.04
C THR A 39 -4.56 4.02 14.48
N LYS A 40 -4.91 4.92 15.40
CA LYS A 40 -4.64 4.73 16.85
C LYS A 40 -5.35 3.49 17.39
N ILE A 41 -6.59 3.23 17.00
CA ILE A 41 -7.34 2.03 17.40
C ILE A 41 -6.65 0.76 16.84
N VAL A 42 -6.28 0.76 15.58
CA VAL A 42 -5.57 -0.37 14.92
C VAL A 42 -4.24 -0.65 15.62
N THR A 43 -3.46 0.38 15.92
CA THR A 43 -2.19 0.27 16.67
C THR A 43 -2.42 -0.38 18.05
N ASN A 44 -3.43 0.05 18.79
CA ASN A 44 -3.78 -0.54 20.08
C ASN A 44 -4.20 -2.01 19.95
N ASN A 45 -5.00 -2.33 18.93
CA ASN A 45 -5.47 -3.70 18.71
C ASN A 45 -4.33 -4.65 18.33
N LEU A 46 -3.40 -4.22 17.47
CA LEU A 46 -2.23 -5.03 17.11
C LEU A 46 -1.30 -5.27 18.31
N ASN A 47 -1.20 -4.32 19.25
CA ASN A 47 -0.50 -4.55 20.52
C ASN A 47 -1.14 -5.65 21.35
N LYS A 48 -2.49 -5.69 21.42
CA LYS A 48 -3.21 -6.79 22.10
C LYS A 48 -2.99 -8.14 21.40
N VAL A 49 -2.96 -8.14 20.04
CA VAL A 49 -2.65 -9.35 19.27
C VAL A 49 -1.28 -9.90 19.66
N ILE A 50 -0.23 -9.07 19.75
CA ILE A 50 1.09 -9.51 20.21
C ILE A 50 1.01 -10.20 21.57
N ASP A 51 0.20 -9.69 22.49
CA ASP A 51 0.13 -10.19 23.86
C ASP A 51 -0.58 -11.55 23.96
N ILE A 52 -1.60 -11.80 23.14
CA ILE A 52 -2.45 -13.02 23.19
C ILE A 52 -2.16 -14.04 22.09
N ASN A 53 -1.31 -13.72 21.12
CA ASN A 53 -1.05 -14.58 19.97
C ASN A 53 -0.37 -15.88 20.37
N TYR A 54 -0.62 -16.94 19.59
CA TYR A 54 0.12 -18.20 19.67
C TYR A 54 1.43 -18.08 18.91
N TYR A 55 2.52 -18.51 19.54
CA TYR A 55 3.85 -18.53 18.94
C TYR A 55 4.30 -19.97 18.72
N PRO A 56 4.59 -20.39 17.48
CA PRO A 56 4.92 -21.77 17.17
C PRO A 56 6.30 -22.22 17.72
N THR A 57 7.19 -21.28 17.98
CA THR A 57 8.53 -21.54 18.53
C THR A 57 8.94 -20.49 19.56
N GLU A 58 9.87 -20.82 20.46
CA GLU A 58 10.41 -19.84 21.40
C GLU A 58 11.16 -18.68 20.70
N LYS A 59 11.81 -18.95 19.56
CA LYS A 59 12.47 -17.90 18.76
C LYS A 59 11.49 -16.86 18.21
N THR A 60 10.32 -17.29 17.76
CA THR A 60 9.26 -16.38 17.27
C THR A 60 8.67 -15.58 18.42
N LYS A 61 8.43 -16.21 19.55
CA LYS A 61 7.95 -15.57 20.77
C LYS A 61 8.95 -14.53 21.29
N ARG A 62 10.23 -14.90 21.33
CA ARG A 62 11.33 -14.01 21.76
C ARG A 62 11.39 -12.74 20.90
N SER A 63 11.47 -12.89 19.58
CA SER A 63 11.53 -11.78 18.64
C SER A 63 10.32 -10.85 18.79
N ASN A 64 9.11 -11.44 18.77
CA ASN A 64 7.88 -10.64 18.78
C ASN A 64 7.63 -9.91 20.11
N LYS A 65 7.92 -10.56 21.24
CA LYS A 65 7.75 -9.94 22.56
C LYS A 65 8.83 -8.88 22.84
N ARG A 66 10.07 -9.10 22.39
CA ARG A 66 11.21 -8.21 22.60
C ARG A 66 11.08 -6.91 21.79
N HIS A 67 10.74 -7.02 20.52
CA HIS A 67 10.72 -5.89 19.58
C HIS A 67 9.32 -5.34 19.33
N ARG A 68 8.28 -6.13 19.53
CA ARG A 68 6.87 -5.78 19.35
C ARG A 68 6.57 -5.09 18.01
N PRO A 69 7.07 -5.62 16.86
CA PRO A 69 6.80 -5.02 15.56
C PRO A 69 5.34 -5.23 15.17
N ILE A 70 4.73 -4.20 14.59
CA ILE A 70 3.44 -4.28 13.93
C ILE A 70 3.58 -3.76 12.50
N GLY A 71 2.66 -4.12 11.61
CA GLY A 71 2.62 -3.64 10.25
C GLY A 71 1.23 -3.13 9.89
N ILE A 72 1.08 -1.82 9.85
CA ILE A 72 -0.13 -1.15 9.39
C ILE A 72 0.05 -0.83 7.92
N GLY A 73 -0.84 -1.33 7.08
CA GLY A 73 -0.92 -1.04 5.66
C GLY A 73 -2.26 -0.44 5.29
N VAL A 74 -2.49 -0.33 3.99
CA VAL A 74 -3.70 0.26 3.41
C VAL A 74 -4.26 -0.63 2.32
N GLN A 75 -5.51 -0.40 1.94
CA GLN A 75 -6.16 -0.95 0.76
C GLN A 75 -7.08 0.09 0.14
N GLY A 76 -7.24 0.05 -1.17
CA GLY A 76 -8.13 0.93 -1.89
C GLY A 76 -7.60 2.34 -2.12
N LEU A 77 -6.27 2.53 -2.30
CA LEU A 77 -5.75 3.86 -2.62
C LEU A 77 -6.28 4.35 -3.98
N ALA A 78 -6.32 3.48 -5.00
CA ALA A 78 -6.89 3.82 -6.30
C ALA A 78 -8.39 4.16 -6.22
N ASP A 79 -9.14 3.39 -5.42
CA ASP A 79 -10.57 3.67 -5.13
C ASP A 79 -10.74 5.05 -4.47
N THR A 80 -9.86 5.38 -3.54
CA THR A 80 -9.85 6.67 -2.83
C THR A 80 -9.67 7.83 -3.81
N PHE A 81 -8.70 7.74 -4.73
CA PHE A 81 -8.47 8.76 -5.73
C PHE A 81 -9.68 8.95 -6.66
N VAL A 82 -10.28 7.85 -7.09
CA VAL A 82 -11.49 7.94 -7.92
C VAL A 82 -12.65 8.60 -7.16
N LEU A 83 -12.87 8.25 -5.89
CA LEU A 83 -13.91 8.88 -5.06
C LEU A 83 -13.65 10.38 -4.81
N MET A 84 -12.39 10.80 -4.80
CA MET A 84 -11.99 12.20 -4.73
C MET A 84 -11.97 12.90 -6.11
N ASN A 85 -12.36 12.21 -7.17
CA ASN A 85 -12.29 12.67 -8.57
C ASN A 85 -10.86 13.02 -9.04
N ILE A 86 -9.85 12.28 -8.57
CA ILE A 86 -8.43 12.50 -8.87
C ILE A 86 -7.90 11.36 -9.75
N ALA A 87 -7.12 11.70 -10.79
CA ALA A 87 -6.41 10.72 -11.59
C ALA A 87 -5.18 10.17 -10.82
N PHE A 88 -4.97 8.85 -10.84
CA PHE A 88 -3.89 8.19 -10.11
C PHE A 88 -2.50 8.77 -10.39
N HIS A 89 -2.26 9.24 -11.62
CA HIS A 89 -0.97 9.77 -12.09
C HIS A 89 -0.87 11.31 -12.07
N SER A 90 -1.68 11.98 -11.23
CA SER A 90 -1.65 13.43 -11.05
C SER A 90 -0.75 13.86 -9.89
N GLU A 91 -0.34 15.12 -9.88
CA GLU A 91 0.39 15.70 -8.75
C GLU A 91 -0.49 15.81 -7.48
N GLU A 92 -1.80 15.98 -7.67
CA GLU A 92 -2.78 15.96 -6.58
C GLU A 92 -2.83 14.58 -5.90
N ALA A 93 -2.80 13.49 -6.68
CA ALA A 93 -2.72 12.13 -6.13
C ALA A 93 -1.44 11.92 -5.32
N LYS A 94 -0.29 12.47 -5.77
CA LYS A 94 0.96 12.43 -4.99
C LYS A 94 0.83 13.16 -3.66
N ALA A 95 0.24 14.35 -3.66
CA ALA A 95 0.03 15.13 -2.44
C ALA A 95 -0.87 14.38 -1.44
N VAL A 96 -2.00 13.85 -1.88
CA VAL A 96 -2.91 13.05 -1.05
C VAL A 96 -2.22 11.79 -0.52
N ASN A 97 -1.44 11.10 -1.36
CA ASN A 97 -0.66 9.94 -0.97
C ASN A 97 0.29 10.24 0.19
N VAL A 98 1.04 11.34 0.12
CA VAL A 98 1.94 11.77 1.21
C VAL A 98 1.16 12.05 2.49
N LEU A 99 0.09 12.82 2.42
CA LEU A 99 -0.74 13.19 3.57
C LEU A 99 -1.38 11.98 4.28
N ILE A 100 -1.81 10.98 3.51
CA ILE A 100 -2.36 9.73 4.07
C ILE A 100 -1.30 9.00 4.89
N PHE A 101 -0.09 8.80 4.34
CA PHE A 101 0.95 8.05 5.03
C PHE A 101 1.59 8.84 6.17
N GLU A 102 1.70 10.17 6.07
CA GLU A 102 2.07 11.04 7.18
C GLU A 102 1.09 10.88 8.36
N THR A 103 -0.22 10.91 8.07
CA THR A 103 -1.28 10.73 9.08
C THR A 103 -1.18 9.37 9.76
N ILE A 104 -1.02 8.28 9.00
CA ILE A 104 -0.90 6.93 9.54
C ILE A 104 0.35 6.81 10.42
N TYR A 105 1.48 7.33 9.96
CA TYR A 105 2.73 7.23 10.69
C TYR A 105 2.69 8.02 12.01
N HIS A 106 2.19 9.26 11.98
CA HIS A 106 2.01 10.08 13.18
C HIS A 106 1.11 9.38 14.19
N ALA A 107 -0.09 8.98 13.77
CA ALA A 107 -1.08 8.34 14.64
C ALA A 107 -0.57 7.04 15.28
N ALA A 108 0.18 6.24 14.51
CA ALA A 108 0.76 5.00 14.99
C ALA A 108 1.88 5.25 16.02
N LEU A 109 2.76 6.23 15.77
CA LEU A 109 3.81 6.65 16.71
C LEU A 109 3.20 7.21 18.01
N GLU A 110 2.27 8.15 17.88
CA GLU A 110 1.60 8.75 19.02
C GLU A 110 0.93 7.69 19.89
N LYS A 111 0.18 6.76 19.28
CA LYS A 111 -0.46 5.67 20.03
C LYS A 111 0.53 4.71 20.66
N SER A 112 1.60 4.39 19.99
CA SER A 112 2.67 3.53 20.52
C SER A 112 3.36 4.19 21.72
N ASN A 113 3.57 5.51 21.68
CA ASN A 113 4.09 6.30 22.80
C ASN A 113 3.09 6.36 23.96
N GLU A 114 1.80 6.63 23.70
CA GLU A 114 0.74 6.60 24.74
C GLU A 114 0.67 5.26 25.48
N ILE A 115 0.80 4.13 24.73
CA ILE A 115 0.81 2.79 25.34
C ILE A 115 2.06 2.61 26.20
N SER A 116 3.21 3.12 25.77
CA SER A 116 4.43 3.09 26.56
C SER A 116 4.25 3.85 27.88
N ILE A 117 3.73 5.08 27.83
CA ILE A 117 3.44 5.91 29.02
C ILE A 117 2.46 5.20 29.94
N ALA A 118 1.35 4.68 29.43
CA ALA A 118 0.34 4.00 30.24
C ALA A 118 0.89 2.76 30.97
N ARG A 119 1.96 2.16 30.47
CA ARG A 119 2.59 0.97 31.05
C ARG A 119 3.77 1.26 32.01
N LEU A 120 4.13 2.52 32.22
CA LEU A 120 5.20 2.89 33.16
C LEU A 120 4.98 2.33 34.59
N HIS A 121 3.73 2.24 35.02
CA HIS A 121 3.34 1.74 36.34
C HIS A 121 2.96 0.24 36.33
N CYS A 122 2.88 -0.37 35.16
CA CYS A 122 2.56 -1.79 35.00
C CYS A 122 3.87 -2.60 34.97
N ARG A 123 4.59 -2.66 36.07
CA ARG A 123 5.80 -3.51 36.21
C ARG A 123 5.49 -5.02 36.18
N ASN A 124 4.29 -5.43 35.79
CA ASN A 124 3.90 -6.82 35.81
C ASN A 124 4.32 -7.57 34.55
N SER A 125 5.36 -8.32 34.73
CA SER A 125 5.46 -9.78 34.62
C SER A 125 5.48 -10.41 33.23
N ASP A 126 5.19 -9.78 32.14
CA ASP A 126 5.21 -10.49 30.85
C ASP A 126 6.51 -10.21 30.10
N PHE A 127 7.54 -11.00 30.42
CA PHE A 127 8.83 -10.98 29.75
C PHE A 127 9.66 -9.71 29.95
N ILE A 128 10.08 -9.43 31.16
CA ILE A 128 11.40 -8.84 31.37
C ILE A 128 12.38 -9.93 30.97
N LEU A 129 12.86 -9.88 29.73
CA LEU A 129 14.08 -10.57 29.39
C LEU A 129 15.17 -9.95 30.24
N GLU A 130 15.86 -10.75 31.03
CA GLU A 130 16.83 -10.38 32.05
C GLU A 130 18.01 -9.50 31.55
N GLU A 131 18.00 -9.08 30.30
CA GLU A 131 19.17 -8.50 29.62
C GLU A 131 19.22 -6.97 29.53
N LEU A 132 18.12 -6.24 29.80
CA LEU A 132 18.15 -4.77 29.72
C LEU A 132 17.24 -4.18 30.81
N GLU A 133 17.85 -3.69 31.88
CA GLU A 133 17.20 -2.78 32.82
C GLU A 133 16.89 -1.45 32.09
N LEU A 134 15.67 -1.35 31.57
CA LEU A 134 15.18 -0.07 31.08
C LEU A 134 15.04 0.88 32.27
N LYS A 135 15.46 2.13 32.08
CA LYS A 135 15.22 3.18 33.08
C LYS A 135 13.73 3.25 33.40
N ASP A 136 13.38 3.66 34.63
CA ASP A 136 11.98 3.70 35.08
C ASP A 136 11.03 4.40 34.11
N ASN A 137 11.47 5.49 33.49
CA ASN A 137 10.68 6.23 32.50
C ASN A 137 10.55 5.54 31.12
N LEU A 138 11.27 4.45 30.88
CA LEU A 138 11.20 3.64 29.67
C LEU A 138 10.61 2.24 29.91
N ALA A 139 10.14 1.95 31.10
CA ALA A 139 9.63 0.62 31.50
C ALA A 139 8.46 0.11 30.62
N GLY A 140 7.72 1.01 29.98
CA GLY A 140 6.64 0.66 29.04
C GLY A 140 7.08 0.46 27.59
N ALA A 141 8.31 0.83 27.23
CA ALA A 141 8.81 0.72 25.88
C ALA A 141 9.06 -0.76 25.47
N TYR A 142 9.29 -0.99 24.18
CA TYR A 142 9.78 -2.30 23.73
C TYR A 142 11.22 -2.52 24.20
N SER A 143 11.60 -3.78 24.49
CA SER A 143 12.83 -4.08 25.22
C SER A 143 14.13 -3.61 24.53
N SER A 144 14.14 -3.56 23.20
CA SER A 144 15.29 -3.10 22.41
C SER A 144 15.18 -1.62 21.98
N PHE A 145 14.45 -0.79 22.72
CA PHE A 145 14.26 0.63 22.38
C PHE A 145 15.55 1.45 22.50
N VAL A 146 16.32 1.24 23.56
CA VAL A 146 17.55 2.00 23.84
C VAL A 146 18.58 1.73 22.74
N GLY A 147 19.14 2.81 22.18
CA GLY A 147 20.10 2.75 21.06
C GLY A 147 19.44 2.79 19.67
N SER A 148 18.12 2.62 19.58
CA SER A 148 17.38 2.78 18.32
C SER A 148 17.40 4.24 17.83
N PRO A 149 17.17 4.50 16.53
CA PRO A 149 17.02 5.87 16.04
C PRO A 149 15.92 6.64 16.78
N ALA A 150 14.78 6.01 17.04
CA ALA A 150 13.67 6.62 17.77
C ALA A 150 14.04 7.06 19.19
N SER A 151 14.93 6.33 19.88
CA SER A 151 15.44 6.74 21.20
C SER A 151 16.26 8.03 21.19
N LYS A 152 16.66 8.48 20.01
CA LYS A 152 17.37 9.74 19.75
C LYS A 152 16.48 10.81 19.10
N GLY A 153 15.18 10.55 18.98
CA GLY A 153 14.26 11.42 18.29
C GLY A 153 14.39 11.42 16.77
N ILE A 154 15.10 10.43 16.22
CA ILE A 154 15.27 10.27 14.76
C ILE A 154 14.16 9.36 14.25
N LEU A 155 13.23 9.93 13.47
CA LEU A 155 12.12 9.21 12.87
C LEU A 155 12.42 8.87 11.39
N GLN A 156 11.49 8.19 10.71
CA GLN A 156 11.73 7.71 9.35
C GLN A 156 12.03 8.84 8.37
N PHE A 157 11.27 9.91 8.38
CA PHE A 157 11.46 11.06 7.49
C PHE A 157 12.79 11.81 7.74
N ASP A 158 13.27 11.83 9.00
CA ASP A 158 14.59 12.42 9.31
C ASP A 158 15.72 11.65 8.63
N MET A 159 15.62 10.31 8.57
CA MET A 159 16.60 9.46 7.88
C MET A 159 16.63 9.67 6.36
N TRP A 160 15.55 10.19 5.78
CA TRP A 160 15.44 10.57 4.37
C TRP A 160 15.71 12.05 4.11
N ASN A 161 16.03 12.83 5.15
CA ASN A 161 16.19 14.31 5.09
C ASN A 161 14.96 15.00 4.50
N ILE A 162 13.77 14.50 4.84
CA ILE A 162 12.49 15.06 4.44
C ILE A 162 11.85 15.71 5.66
N ALA A 163 11.45 16.98 5.52
CA ALA A 163 10.66 17.67 6.53
C ALA A 163 9.16 17.44 6.27
N PRO A 164 8.38 16.99 7.26
CA PRO A 164 6.94 16.93 7.13
C PRO A 164 6.37 18.32 6.80
N SER A 165 5.55 18.41 5.76
CA SER A 165 5.09 19.69 5.21
C SER A 165 3.60 19.96 5.41
N SER A 166 2.83 19.03 5.98
CA SER A 166 1.39 19.21 6.13
C SER A 166 0.99 20.29 7.14
N GLY A 167 1.85 20.58 8.11
CA GLY A 167 1.54 21.45 9.25
C GLY A 167 0.42 20.91 10.18
N ARG A 168 -0.01 19.66 10.00
CA ARG A 168 -1.11 19.06 10.75
C ARG A 168 -0.72 18.57 12.13
N TYR A 169 0.55 18.22 12.34
CA TYR A 169 1.02 17.50 13.52
C TYR A 169 2.21 18.20 14.15
N ASP A 170 2.23 18.21 15.48
CA ASP A 170 3.36 18.66 16.29
C ASP A 170 4.38 17.52 16.44
N TRP A 171 5.26 17.41 15.47
CA TRP A 171 6.30 16.39 15.42
C TRP A 171 7.35 16.58 16.52
N ASP A 172 7.64 17.81 16.89
CA ASP A 172 8.67 18.11 17.90
C ASP A 172 8.22 17.66 19.30
N SER A 173 7.02 18.00 19.71
CA SER A 173 6.44 17.51 20.97
C SER A 173 6.34 15.98 20.99
N LEU A 174 5.98 15.35 19.87
CA LEU A 174 5.96 13.89 19.80
C LEU A 174 7.34 13.28 19.93
N LYS A 175 8.38 13.82 19.26
CA LYS A 175 9.76 13.37 19.37
C LYS A 175 10.30 13.50 20.79
N GLU A 176 10.03 14.62 21.47
CA GLU A 176 10.41 14.82 22.87
C GLU A 176 9.76 13.77 23.79
N SER A 177 8.49 13.49 23.59
CA SER A 177 7.76 12.47 24.35
C SER A 177 8.32 11.07 24.08
N ILE A 178 8.67 10.75 22.83
CA ILE A 178 9.29 9.47 22.45
C ILE A 178 10.66 9.30 23.11
N ILE A 179 11.49 10.33 23.08
CA ILE A 179 12.83 10.29 23.75
C ILE A 179 12.64 10.03 25.25
N ARG A 180 11.66 10.67 25.87
CA ARG A 180 11.43 10.62 27.30
C ARG A 180 10.78 9.33 27.77
N PHE A 181 9.81 8.80 27.05
CA PHE A 181 8.94 7.70 27.51
C PHE A 181 8.99 6.45 26.60
N GLY A 182 9.70 6.53 25.47
CA GLY A 182 9.84 5.44 24.51
C GLY A 182 8.61 5.17 23.67
N LEU A 183 8.71 4.11 22.88
CA LEU A 183 7.64 3.54 22.06
C LEU A 183 7.34 2.11 22.51
N ARG A 184 6.08 1.70 22.44
CA ARG A 184 5.69 0.30 22.68
C ARG A 184 6.06 -0.64 21.54
N ASN A 185 6.23 -0.13 20.32
CA ASN A 185 6.48 -0.87 19.10
C ASN A 185 7.75 -0.37 18.42
N SER A 186 8.59 -1.28 17.96
CA SER A 186 9.80 -0.96 17.22
C SER A 186 9.52 -0.54 15.78
N LEU A 187 8.52 -1.14 15.14
CA LEU A 187 8.10 -0.88 13.77
C LEU A 187 6.58 -0.80 13.72
N LEU A 188 6.03 0.05 12.85
CA LEU A 188 4.63 0.43 12.84
C LEU A 188 3.97 0.30 11.46
N VAL A 189 4.57 0.86 10.40
CA VAL A 189 3.95 0.96 9.08
C VAL A 189 4.65 0.03 8.10
N ALA A 190 3.87 -0.85 7.49
CA ALA A 190 4.32 -1.83 6.50
C ALA A 190 3.19 -2.13 5.52
N PRO A 191 3.08 -1.41 4.40
CA PRO A 191 2.07 -1.68 3.40
C PRO A 191 2.26 -3.06 2.75
N MET A 192 1.38 -4.01 3.15
CA MET A 192 1.35 -5.38 2.64
C MET A 192 0.46 -5.47 1.39
N PRO A 193 0.52 -6.60 0.62
CA PRO A 193 -0.20 -6.74 -0.65
C PRO A 193 -1.73 -6.68 -0.56
N THR A 194 -2.34 -7.06 0.54
CA THR A 194 -3.80 -7.12 0.79
C THR A 194 -4.62 -7.96 -0.20
N ALA A 195 -4.00 -8.94 -0.86
CA ALA A 195 -4.60 -9.70 -1.95
C ALA A 195 -5.97 -10.35 -1.64
N SER A 196 -6.21 -10.75 -0.40
CA SER A 196 -7.48 -11.35 0.05
C SER A 196 -8.38 -10.34 0.76
N THR A 197 -7.82 -9.52 1.64
CA THR A 197 -8.60 -8.60 2.47
C THR A 197 -9.24 -7.47 1.66
N SER A 198 -8.58 -6.99 0.61
CA SER A 198 -9.15 -5.99 -0.30
C SER A 198 -10.36 -6.53 -1.04
N GLN A 199 -10.33 -7.80 -1.44
CA GLN A 199 -11.46 -8.45 -2.12
C GLN A 199 -12.68 -8.63 -1.22
N ILE A 200 -12.47 -8.95 0.06
CA ILE A 200 -13.56 -9.07 1.04
C ILE A 200 -14.32 -7.75 1.17
N LEU A 201 -13.61 -6.61 1.13
CA LEU A 201 -14.21 -5.29 1.21
C LEU A 201 -14.62 -4.70 -0.16
N GLY A 202 -14.27 -5.36 -1.26
CA GLY A 202 -14.58 -4.91 -2.62
C GLY A 202 -13.80 -3.66 -3.05
N PHE A 203 -12.54 -3.55 -2.62
CA PHE A 203 -11.61 -2.48 -3.00
C PHE A 203 -10.42 -3.03 -3.79
N ASN A 204 -9.68 -2.14 -4.46
CA ASN A 204 -8.42 -2.48 -5.10
C ASN A 204 -7.34 -2.82 -4.07
N GLU A 205 -6.35 -3.59 -4.50
CA GLU A 205 -5.28 -4.06 -3.61
C GLU A 205 -4.38 -2.91 -3.17
N CYS A 206 -4.07 -2.85 -1.88
CA CYS A 206 -3.06 -2.00 -1.25
C CYS A 206 -3.09 -0.54 -1.79
N PHE A 207 -2.00 -0.13 -2.40
CA PHE A 207 -1.78 1.17 -3.05
C PHE A 207 -1.60 1.04 -4.57
N GLU A 208 -2.00 -0.10 -5.14
CA GLU A 208 -1.86 -0.39 -6.56
C GLU A 208 -2.83 0.44 -7.43
N PRO A 209 -2.44 0.84 -8.64
CA PRO A 209 -3.39 1.29 -9.65
C PRO A 209 -4.35 0.16 -10.06
N PHE A 210 -5.48 0.49 -10.66
CA PHE A 210 -6.36 -0.53 -11.23
C PHE A 210 -5.64 -1.29 -12.35
N THR A 211 -5.74 -2.62 -12.33
CA THR A 211 -5.13 -3.47 -13.37
C THR A 211 -5.99 -3.58 -14.61
N SER A 212 -7.30 -3.44 -14.45
CA SER A 212 -8.31 -3.46 -15.51
C SER A 212 -9.61 -2.87 -14.97
N ASN A 213 -10.37 -2.18 -15.81
CA ASN A 213 -11.70 -1.69 -15.44
C ASN A 213 -12.81 -2.74 -15.61
N LEU A 214 -12.52 -3.82 -16.34
CA LEU A 214 -13.45 -4.93 -16.49
C LEU A 214 -12.65 -6.20 -16.85
N TYR A 215 -12.84 -7.27 -16.07
CA TYR A 215 -12.14 -8.54 -16.28
C TYR A 215 -12.95 -9.74 -15.79
N THR A 216 -12.62 -10.92 -16.28
CA THR A 216 -13.21 -12.18 -15.82
C THR A 216 -12.32 -12.79 -14.74
N ARG A 217 -12.91 -13.08 -13.59
CA ARG A 217 -12.28 -13.80 -12.49
C ARG A 217 -12.70 -15.26 -12.51
N ARG A 218 -11.73 -16.17 -12.57
CA ARG A 218 -11.94 -17.60 -12.38
C ARG A 218 -11.71 -17.99 -10.93
N THR A 219 -12.65 -18.71 -10.35
CA THR A 219 -12.58 -19.32 -9.02
C THR A 219 -13.01 -20.78 -9.11
N LEU A 220 -12.84 -21.52 -8.02
CA LEU A 220 -13.39 -22.89 -7.93
C LEU A 220 -14.91 -22.93 -8.07
N ALA A 221 -15.61 -21.85 -7.75
CA ALA A 221 -17.05 -21.73 -7.85
C ALA A 221 -17.56 -21.29 -9.25
N GLY A 222 -16.65 -20.94 -10.18
CA GLY A 222 -17.00 -20.50 -11.53
C GLY A 222 -16.27 -19.26 -12.02
N GLU A 223 -16.75 -18.72 -13.12
CA GLU A 223 -16.24 -17.48 -13.74
C GLU A 223 -17.18 -16.31 -13.46
N PHE A 224 -16.62 -15.21 -13.00
CA PHE A 224 -17.37 -14.01 -12.65
C PHE A 224 -16.82 -12.80 -13.39
N VAL A 225 -17.67 -12.01 -14.01
CA VAL A 225 -17.31 -10.72 -14.57
C VAL A 225 -17.21 -9.70 -13.44
N VAL A 226 -16.04 -9.12 -13.27
CA VAL A 226 -15.78 -8.07 -12.29
C VAL A 226 -15.62 -6.75 -13.04
N VAL A 227 -16.42 -5.76 -12.66
CA VAL A 227 -16.41 -4.42 -13.25
C VAL A 227 -15.97 -3.39 -12.20
N ASN A 228 -15.22 -2.38 -12.64
CA ASN A 228 -14.96 -1.21 -11.82
C ASN A 228 -16.29 -0.49 -11.55
N LYS A 229 -16.79 -0.62 -10.33
CA LYS A 229 -18.10 -0.10 -9.91
C LYS A 229 -18.25 1.41 -10.07
N TYR A 230 -17.14 2.15 -9.95
CA TYR A 230 -17.12 3.60 -10.08
C TYR A 230 -17.28 4.01 -11.54
N LEU A 231 -16.49 3.42 -12.44
CA LEU A 231 -16.59 3.65 -13.86
C LEU A 231 -18.00 3.29 -14.37
N MET A 232 -18.51 2.13 -13.96
CA MET A 232 -19.88 1.71 -14.33
C MET A 232 -20.92 2.74 -13.86
N GLY A 233 -20.82 3.21 -12.62
CA GLY A 233 -21.73 4.22 -12.07
C GLY A 233 -21.70 5.54 -12.85
N GLU A 234 -20.51 6.02 -13.22
CA GLU A 234 -20.35 7.23 -14.02
C GLU A 234 -20.89 7.05 -15.45
N LEU A 235 -20.61 5.92 -16.10
CA LEU A 235 -21.14 5.62 -17.43
C LEU A 235 -22.69 5.49 -17.43
N ILE A 236 -23.26 4.94 -16.36
CA ILE A 236 -24.74 4.91 -16.18
C ILE A 236 -25.27 6.33 -16.05
N SER A 237 -24.63 7.17 -15.23
CA SER A 237 -25.04 8.57 -15.03
C SER A 237 -24.98 9.39 -16.31
N LEU A 238 -24.04 9.06 -17.20
CA LEU A 238 -23.92 9.68 -18.53
C LEU A 238 -24.84 9.06 -19.58
N GLY A 239 -25.61 8.00 -19.24
CA GLY A 239 -26.47 7.29 -20.19
C GLY A 239 -25.69 6.45 -21.22
N LEU A 240 -24.41 6.16 -20.97
CA LEU A 240 -23.53 5.48 -21.91
C LEU A 240 -23.33 3.99 -21.61
N TRP A 241 -23.74 3.50 -20.43
CA TRP A 241 -23.56 2.10 -20.06
C TRP A 241 -24.53 1.20 -20.82
N ASN A 242 -24.01 0.35 -21.70
CA ASN A 242 -24.79 -0.63 -22.46
C ASN A 242 -23.90 -1.85 -22.77
N GLU A 243 -24.48 -2.89 -23.36
CA GLU A 243 -23.79 -4.13 -23.71
C GLU A 243 -22.63 -3.91 -24.69
N GLN A 244 -22.79 -2.98 -25.64
CA GLN A 244 -21.77 -2.66 -26.64
C GLN A 244 -20.53 -2.02 -25.98
N ILE A 245 -20.72 -1.07 -25.07
CA ILE A 245 -19.62 -0.44 -24.31
C ILE A 245 -18.93 -1.47 -23.41
N LYS A 246 -19.72 -2.31 -22.73
CA LYS A 246 -19.15 -3.40 -21.90
C LYS A 246 -18.25 -4.32 -22.73
N ASN A 247 -18.76 -4.80 -23.89
CA ASN A 247 -18.00 -5.71 -24.77
C ASN A 247 -16.78 -5.02 -25.36
N ASN A 248 -16.88 -3.73 -25.67
CA ASN A 248 -15.76 -2.93 -26.16
C ASN A 248 -14.65 -2.80 -25.09
N ILE A 249 -14.99 -2.52 -23.83
CA ILE A 249 -14.02 -2.49 -22.72
C ILE A 249 -13.35 -3.84 -22.52
N ILE A 250 -14.09 -4.95 -22.64
CA ILE A 250 -13.54 -6.31 -22.55
C ILE A 250 -12.54 -6.55 -23.69
N ALA A 251 -12.92 -6.23 -24.94
CA ALA A 251 -12.08 -6.39 -26.12
C ALA A 251 -10.75 -5.63 -25.99
N ASN A 252 -10.78 -4.46 -25.36
CA ASN A 252 -9.61 -3.61 -25.09
C ASN A 252 -8.96 -3.86 -23.71
N LYS A 253 -9.11 -5.08 -23.17
CA LYS A 253 -8.41 -5.53 -21.96
C LYS A 253 -8.67 -4.68 -20.72
N GLY A 254 -9.87 -4.07 -20.66
CA GLY A 254 -10.30 -3.20 -19.57
C GLY A 254 -9.89 -1.74 -19.71
N SER A 255 -9.23 -1.34 -20.80
CA SER A 255 -8.95 0.06 -21.14
C SER A 255 -10.20 0.78 -21.62
N ILE A 256 -10.27 2.09 -21.36
CA ILE A 256 -11.27 3.01 -21.93
C ILE A 256 -10.63 4.15 -22.71
N GLN A 257 -9.31 4.12 -22.91
CA GLN A 257 -8.58 5.24 -23.53
C GLN A 257 -8.96 5.50 -24.99
N HIS A 258 -9.43 4.46 -25.69
CA HIS A 258 -9.87 4.50 -27.08
C HIS A 258 -11.34 4.99 -27.26
N LEU A 259 -12.06 5.21 -26.16
CA LEU A 259 -13.46 5.69 -26.20
C LEU A 259 -13.50 7.22 -26.31
N ASP A 260 -13.29 7.76 -27.52
CA ASP A 260 -13.21 9.22 -27.76
C ASP A 260 -14.49 9.98 -27.42
N MET A 261 -15.63 9.28 -27.30
CA MET A 261 -16.88 9.87 -26.82
C MET A 261 -16.83 10.25 -25.34
N LEU A 262 -15.88 9.73 -24.57
CA LEU A 262 -15.72 10.04 -23.15
C LEU A 262 -14.81 11.28 -22.96
N PRO A 263 -15.14 12.16 -22.00
CA PRO A 263 -14.27 13.26 -21.64
C PRO A 263 -12.85 12.80 -21.28
N GLN A 264 -11.84 13.57 -21.65
CA GLN A 264 -10.44 13.23 -21.39
C GLN A 264 -10.15 13.08 -19.88
N GLU A 265 -10.79 13.87 -19.03
CA GLU A 265 -10.66 13.81 -17.57
C GLU A 265 -11.14 12.44 -17.06
N LEU A 266 -12.26 11.94 -17.55
CA LEU A 266 -12.79 10.63 -17.20
C LEU A 266 -11.85 9.53 -17.68
N ARG A 267 -11.34 9.61 -18.91
CA ARG A 267 -10.36 8.65 -19.42
C ARG A 267 -9.08 8.65 -18.55
N ASN A 268 -8.57 9.80 -18.16
CA ASN A 268 -7.39 9.92 -17.30
C ASN A 268 -7.61 9.31 -15.91
N LYS A 269 -8.79 9.52 -15.31
CA LYS A 269 -9.15 9.00 -14.00
C LYS A 269 -9.15 7.47 -13.95
N TYR A 270 -9.59 6.82 -15.03
CA TYR A 270 -9.71 5.37 -15.13
C TYR A 270 -8.60 4.70 -15.95
N LYS A 271 -7.43 5.34 -16.08
CA LYS A 271 -6.26 4.67 -16.61
C LYS A 271 -5.94 3.42 -15.80
N ILE A 272 -5.67 2.34 -16.52
CA ILE A 272 -5.20 1.10 -15.91
C ILE A 272 -3.66 1.11 -15.77
N VAL A 273 -3.12 0.22 -14.99
CA VAL A 273 -1.70 0.18 -14.65
C VAL A 273 -0.78 0.16 -15.87
N TRP A 274 -1.21 -0.46 -16.96
CA TRP A 274 -0.46 -0.55 -18.23
C TRP A 274 -0.34 0.78 -18.98
N GLU A 275 -1.16 1.76 -18.62
CA GLU A 275 -1.28 3.10 -19.23
C GLU A 275 -0.60 4.17 -18.37
N ILE A 276 -0.10 3.77 -17.19
CA ILE A 276 0.58 4.65 -16.24
C ILE A 276 2.08 4.39 -16.31
N PRO A 277 2.92 5.41 -16.52
CA PRO A 277 4.37 5.24 -16.50
C PRO A 277 4.84 4.68 -15.15
N MET A 278 5.64 3.62 -15.16
CA MET A 278 6.16 3.00 -13.92
C MET A 278 7.01 3.96 -13.09
N LYS A 279 7.65 4.93 -13.73
CA LYS A 279 8.33 6.02 -13.03
C LYS A 279 7.40 6.71 -12.02
N HIS A 280 6.15 7.00 -12.42
CA HIS A 280 5.17 7.64 -11.53
C HIS A 280 4.81 6.75 -10.32
N VAL A 281 4.66 5.44 -10.54
CA VAL A 281 4.38 4.49 -9.46
C VAL A 281 5.55 4.40 -8.47
N ILE A 282 6.78 4.47 -8.97
CA ILE A 282 8.00 4.50 -8.15
C ILE A 282 8.08 5.82 -7.38
N ASP A 283 7.84 6.96 -8.03
CA ASP A 283 7.86 8.28 -7.40
C ASP A 283 6.86 8.34 -6.23
N MET A 284 5.61 7.91 -6.45
CA MET A 284 4.61 7.84 -5.37
C MET A 284 5.05 6.94 -4.22
N SER A 285 5.78 5.86 -4.52
CA SER A 285 6.31 4.96 -3.48
C SER A 285 7.46 5.59 -2.72
N ALA A 286 8.29 6.38 -3.37
CA ALA A 286 9.37 7.16 -2.73
C ALA A 286 8.78 8.25 -1.82
N ASP A 287 7.80 9.00 -2.32
CA ASP A 287 7.15 10.11 -1.60
C ASP A 287 6.54 9.63 -0.28
N ARG A 288 5.74 8.55 -0.30
CA ARG A 288 5.19 7.96 0.94
C ARG A 288 6.24 7.23 1.78
N GLY A 289 7.37 6.82 1.18
CA GLY A 289 8.45 6.09 1.83
C GLY A 289 9.03 6.78 3.06
N ALA A 290 8.99 8.12 3.08
CA ALA A 290 9.38 8.95 4.21
C ALA A 290 8.57 8.66 5.50
N TYR A 291 7.38 8.08 5.38
CA TYR A 291 6.48 7.76 6.49
C TYR A 291 6.28 6.25 6.69
N ILE A 292 7.10 5.42 6.07
CA ILE A 292 7.02 3.97 6.17
C ILE A 292 8.30 3.44 6.79
N CYS A 293 8.23 2.98 8.04
CA CYS A 293 9.41 2.49 8.76
C CYS A 293 9.89 1.10 8.30
N GLN A 294 9.07 0.35 7.59
CA GLN A 294 9.41 -0.94 6.98
C GLN A 294 9.45 -0.85 5.44
N SER A 295 9.41 -1.98 4.75
CA SER A 295 9.34 -2.03 3.29
C SER A 295 7.90 -1.91 2.78
N GLN A 296 7.77 -1.68 1.48
CA GLN A 296 6.51 -1.64 0.75
C GLN A 296 6.43 -2.84 -0.20
N SER A 297 5.24 -3.43 -0.35
CA SER A 297 4.99 -4.49 -1.33
C SER A 297 4.74 -3.90 -2.74
N LEU A 298 5.73 -3.15 -3.24
CA LEU A 298 5.65 -2.46 -4.52
C LEU A 298 5.71 -3.44 -5.69
N ASN A 299 4.64 -3.54 -6.47
CA ASN A 299 4.63 -4.24 -7.73
C ASN A 299 4.99 -3.27 -8.87
N LEU A 300 5.82 -3.74 -9.79
CA LEU A 300 6.14 -3.02 -11.02
C LEU A 300 5.63 -3.82 -12.22
N TRP A 301 5.14 -3.12 -13.24
CA TRP A 301 4.39 -3.69 -14.33
C TRP A 301 5.08 -3.40 -15.66
N MET A 302 5.33 -4.43 -16.43
CA MET A 302 6.01 -4.34 -17.72
C MET A 302 5.42 -5.36 -18.69
N GLU A 303 4.96 -4.91 -19.85
CA GLU A 303 4.42 -5.84 -20.87
C GLU A 303 5.49 -6.77 -21.36
N ASP A 304 6.58 -6.22 -21.88
CA ASP A 304 7.75 -6.92 -22.37
C ASP A 304 9.02 -6.49 -21.63
N PRO A 305 9.36 -7.18 -20.54
CA PRO A 305 10.53 -6.85 -19.75
C PRO A 305 11.81 -7.15 -20.52
N THR A 306 12.60 -6.11 -20.78
CA THR A 306 13.96 -6.24 -21.30
C THR A 306 14.97 -6.07 -20.17
N TYR A 307 16.16 -6.64 -20.34
CA TYR A 307 17.24 -6.52 -19.35
C TYR A 307 17.58 -5.05 -19.04
N ASN A 308 17.72 -4.24 -20.08
CA ASN A 308 18.04 -2.80 -19.91
C ASN A 308 16.92 -2.04 -19.19
N ALA A 309 15.66 -2.29 -19.51
CA ALA A 309 14.54 -1.63 -18.86
C ALA A 309 14.42 -2.02 -17.38
N LEU A 310 14.62 -3.31 -17.06
CA LEU A 310 14.66 -3.79 -15.68
C LEU A 310 15.80 -3.16 -14.88
N THR A 311 17.00 -3.13 -15.45
CA THR A 311 18.18 -2.51 -14.83
C THR A 311 17.94 -1.03 -14.56
N SER A 312 17.44 -0.28 -15.54
CA SER A 312 17.11 1.14 -15.40
C SER A 312 16.09 1.39 -14.31
N MET A 313 15.05 0.55 -14.24
CA MET A 313 13.99 0.65 -13.24
C MET A 313 14.50 0.37 -11.82
N HIS A 314 15.35 -0.65 -11.63
CA HIS A 314 15.99 -0.94 -10.35
C HIS A 314 16.90 0.20 -9.88
N PHE A 315 17.75 0.73 -10.76
CA PHE A 315 18.60 1.87 -10.43
C PHE A 315 17.79 3.13 -10.12
N TYR A 316 16.68 3.34 -10.85
CA TYR A 316 15.79 4.45 -10.56
C TYR A 316 15.16 4.31 -9.17
N SER A 317 14.63 3.14 -8.83
CA SER A 317 14.05 2.86 -7.51
C SER A 317 15.06 3.05 -6.38
N TRP A 318 16.30 2.58 -6.58
CA TRP A 318 17.37 2.78 -5.62
C TRP A 318 17.75 4.26 -5.44
N LYS A 319 17.90 5.01 -6.54
CA LYS A 319 18.18 6.46 -6.50
C LYS A 319 17.06 7.26 -5.86
N ALA A 320 15.82 6.83 -6.03
CA ALA A 320 14.64 7.42 -5.38
C ALA A 320 14.55 7.12 -3.87
N GLY A 321 15.49 6.33 -3.32
CA GLY A 321 15.57 6.05 -1.89
C GLY A 321 14.66 4.93 -1.40
N LEU A 322 14.16 4.07 -2.28
CA LEU A 322 13.33 2.93 -1.87
C LEU A 322 14.19 1.88 -1.15
N LYS A 323 13.74 1.41 0.01
CA LYS A 323 14.37 0.32 0.78
C LYS A 323 14.37 -0.99 0.01
N THR A 324 13.28 -1.27 -0.71
CA THR A 324 13.08 -2.43 -1.57
C THR A 324 12.53 -1.93 -2.90
N GLY A 325 13.26 -2.16 -3.98
CA GLY A 325 12.91 -1.60 -5.29
C GLY A 325 11.72 -2.28 -5.96
N ILE A 326 11.41 -3.53 -5.58
CA ILE A 326 10.32 -4.31 -6.18
C ILE A 326 9.91 -5.45 -5.26
N TYR A 327 8.61 -5.76 -5.23
CA TYR A 327 8.05 -6.97 -4.63
C TYR A 327 7.81 -8.03 -5.71
N TYR A 328 6.97 -7.73 -6.73
CA TYR A 328 6.80 -8.54 -7.92
C TYR A 328 6.97 -7.71 -9.19
N LEU A 329 7.65 -8.30 -10.19
CA LEU A 329 7.52 -7.87 -11.56
C LEU A 329 6.28 -8.54 -12.16
N ARG A 330 5.29 -7.74 -12.54
CA ARG A 330 4.07 -8.19 -13.18
C ARG A 330 4.19 -8.05 -14.70
N ARG A 331 3.83 -9.08 -15.41
CA ARG A 331 3.88 -9.16 -16.87
C ARG A 331 2.51 -9.46 -17.44
N LYS A 332 2.18 -8.96 -18.63
CA LYS A 332 1.01 -9.44 -19.36
C LYS A 332 1.19 -10.91 -19.74
N ALA A 333 0.13 -11.71 -19.60
CA ALA A 333 0.13 -13.08 -20.05
C ALA A 333 0.30 -13.14 -21.58
N LYS A 334 1.23 -13.96 -22.07
CA LYS A 334 1.44 -14.16 -23.53
C LYS A 334 0.22 -14.76 -24.21
N HIS A 335 -0.51 -15.64 -23.51
CA HIS A 335 -1.74 -16.25 -24.01
C HIS A 335 -2.89 -15.81 -23.11
N GLN A 336 -3.78 -14.98 -23.63
CA GLN A 336 -5.07 -14.74 -23.00
C GLN A 336 -6.00 -15.90 -23.32
N ALA A 337 -6.83 -16.30 -22.34
CA ALA A 337 -7.92 -17.22 -22.63
C ALA A 337 -8.73 -16.66 -23.81
N GLN A 338 -9.00 -17.50 -24.81
CA GLN A 338 -9.74 -17.08 -26.00
C GLN A 338 -11.07 -16.43 -25.56
N GLN A 339 -11.29 -15.22 -26.01
CA GLN A 339 -12.53 -14.49 -25.76
C GLN A 339 -13.58 -14.96 -26.76
N PHE A 340 -14.23 -16.10 -26.49
CA PHE A 340 -15.20 -16.72 -27.38
C PHE A 340 -16.54 -15.99 -27.53
N THR A 341 -16.73 -14.86 -26.84
CA THR A 341 -18.02 -14.16 -26.73
C THR A 341 -18.05 -12.75 -27.33
N ILE A 342 -17.03 -12.36 -28.11
CA ILE A 342 -16.99 -11.02 -28.71
C ILE A 342 -17.23 -11.16 -30.23
N GLU A 343 -18.17 -10.38 -30.75
CA GLU A 343 -18.42 -10.30 -32.19
C GLU A 343 -17.15 -9.87 -32.93
N PRO A 344 -16.80 -10.53 -34.07
CA PRO A 344 -15.55 -10.28 -34.79
C PRO A 344 -15.35 -8.84 -35.27
N GLU A 345 -16.40 -8.06 -35.36
CA GLU A 345 -16.38 -6.67 -35.84
C GLU A 345 -15.72 -5.69 -34.86
N LEU A 346 -15.68 -6.01 -33.57
CA LEU A 346 -15.06 -5.18 -32.54
C LEU A 346 -13.52 -5.35 -32.45
N ASN A 347 -12.98 -6.39 -33.08
CA ASN A 347 -11.55 -6.67 -33.12
C ASN A 347 -10.79 -5.96 -34.25
N LYS A 348 -11.45 -5.21 -35.13
CA LYS A 348 -10.86 -4.64 -36.35
C LYS A 348 -10.02 -3.37 -36.14
N THR A 349 -9.89 -2.86 -34.93
CA THR A 349 -9.15 -1.59 -34.68
C THR A 349 -7.69 -1.78 -34.22
N THR A 350 -7.14 -3.00 -34.23
CA THR A 350 -5.77 -3.26 -33.73
C THR A 350 -4.90 -4.10 -34.66
N THR A 351 -5.19 -4.13 -35.98
CA THR A 351 -4.32 -4.83 -36.95
C THR A 351 -3.57 -3.85 -37.84
N ALA A 352 -2.69 -3.08 -37.26
CA ALA A 352 -1.68 -2.36 -38.01
C ALA A 352 -0.34 -2.42 -37.27
N HIS A 353 0.18 -3.64 -37.00
CA HIS A 353 1.58 -3.96 -36.68
C HIS A 353 1.69 -5.42 -36.18
N GLU A 354 1.31 -6.36 -37.00
CA GLU A 354 1.71 -7.76 -36.88
C GLU A 354 2.35 -8.22 -38.21
N GLU A 355 3.49 -7.63 -38.52
CA GLU A 355 4.47 -8.23 -39.44
C GLU A 355 5.83 -7.88 -38.90
N ASP A 356 6.40 -8.82 -38.18
CA ASP A 356 7.82 -9.10 -37.94
C ASP A 356 7.99 -9.96 -36.69
N ILE A 357 7.48 -11.18 -36.73
CA ILE A 357 7.90 -12.23 -35.80
C ILE A 357 9.03 -12.98 -36.43
N CYS A 358 10.24 -12.72 -35.98
CA CYS A 358 11.45 -13.43 -36.31
C CYS A 358 11.30 -14.93 -35.97
N GLU A 359 11.32 -15.80 -37.01
CA GLU A 359 11.32 -17.27 -36.93
C GLU A 359 12.66 -17.85 -36.45
N LEU A 360 13.34 -17.27 -35.48
CA LEU A 360 14.65 -17.70 -35.02
C LEU A 360 14.73 -17.98 -33.53
N CYS A 361 13.78 -18.73 -32.95
CA CYS A 361 13.94 -19.34 -31.64
C CYS A 361 13.15 -20.65 -31.53
N SER A 362 13.48 -21.63 -32.40
CA SER A 362 13.17 -23.02 -32.17
C SER A 362 14.45 -23.83 -32.39
N ALA A 363 15.22 -23.99 -31.28
CA ALA A 363 16.17 -25.08 -31.04
C ALA A 363 16.41 -25.15 -29.52
#